data_9753affe29e8ea1a449b0f8bda9284ce
#
_entry.id   9753affe29e8ea1a449b0f8bda9284ce
#
_cell.length_a   1.000
_cell.length_b   1.000
_cell.length_c   1.000
_cell.angle_alpha   90.00
_cell.angle_beta   90.00
_cell.angle_gamma   90.00
#
_symmetry.space_group_name_H-M   'P 1'
#
loop_
_entity.id
_entity.type
_entity.pdbx_description
1 polymer ?
#
loop_
_entity_poly.entity_id
_entity_poly.type
_entity_poly.pdbx_seq_one_letter_code
_entity_poly.pdbx_strand_id
1 'polypeptide(L)'
;MNSSFSLPWHKPITISLNNLRAVHTVLESFNRRQTQEGDATQDYRHEYQDAVSTDYSLAPNISYRLPFWKRLETNINVGYSLSRKKSTDNLFVLNNLDGWGLEDSVKLDLIPSNKEMLWHAYDPQNSTFNDMRTQEGYFNPTFKWLQGNRLPIEVTLQLPLNFQKERLAYRRDVLDTLATRKLLTLNPSLRIKYKELSLRMNFQTSSPGLLNMMPYRDARNPLNIVTGNPHLKNNQKFNAKFDWNHTVREKHVMKRNMRVESDFTYYARSVAQGMTYNPQTTAYTYRPENVKGNWMWHSSHQMSFALGSKQLWWLDNDLSADVWHSVDFTSIEGLNEAQLNKVETFKPNETLKIRYTGKSTKATLLGNVSWRRSWGHRPSQETINTFDFSYGVNAQHTIASWQTTFNVDALMYSRRGYSSSIMNRNECVVNANISQALLHGKLTLKLEGRDIFNQQSATSYEVNAQGRTESWHRILPNYIMLHAVYHFNRNPKN
;
A
#
# COMPACT_ATOMS: atom_id res chain seq x y z
N MET A 1 22.83 3.10 -8.61
CA MET A 1 23.63 3.07 -9.85
C MET A 1 23.41 1.74 -10.53
N ASN A 2 22.81 1.74 -11.71
CA ASN A 2 22.68 0.52 -12.51
C ASN A 2 23.79 0.59 -13.57
N SER A 3 24.79 -0.26 -13.49
CA SER A 3 25.81 -0.40 -14.51
C SER A 3 25.66 -1.77 -15.17
N SER A 4 25.41 -1.77 -16.48
CA SER A 4 25.37 -3.00 -17.28
C SER A 4 26.60 -3.02 -18.16
N PHE A 5 27.34 -4.13 -18.14
CA PHE A 5 28.45 -4.40 -19.04
C PHE A 5 28.07 -5.52 -19.98
N SER A 6 28.22 -5.32 -21.29
CA SER A 6 28.12 -6.37 -22.28
C SER A 6 29.50 -6.78 -22.75
N LEU A 7 29.84 -8.06 -22.68
CA LEU A 7 31.07 -8.60 -23.20
C LEU A 7 30.92 -8.93 -24.71
N PRO A 8 31.89 -8.58 -25.57
CA PRO A 8 31.77 -8.71 -27.03
C PRO A 8 32.03 -10.11 -27.57
N TRP A 9 31.60 -11.15 -26.87
CA TRP A 9 31.68 -12.52 -27.38
C TRP A 9 30.39 -12.89 -28.10
N HIS A 10 30.46 -13.72 -29.12
CA HIS A 10 29.40 -14.04 -30.07
C HIS A 10 27.99 -14.41 -29.51
N LYS A 11 27.80 -14.34 -28.23
CA LYS A 11 26.49 -14.45 -27.52
C LYS A 11 26.44 -13.40 -26.41
N PRO A 12 25.36 -12.65 -26.27
CA PRO A 12 25.27 -11.60 -25.25
C PRO A 12 25.18 -12.21 -23.84
N ILE A 13 26.28 -12.13 -23.09
CA ILE A 13 26.25 -12.29 -21.63
C ILE A 13 26.06 -10.91 -21.06
N THR A 14 24.95 -10.72 -20.34
CA THR A 14 24.72 -9.46 -19.63
C THR A 14 25.04 -9.68 -18.16
N ILE A 15 26.02 -8.93 -17.65
CA ILE A 15 26.32 -8.87 -16.22
C ILE A 15 25.75 -7.55 -15.72
N SER A 16 24.77 -7.63 -14.82
CA SER A 16 24.21 -6.42 -14.22
C SER A 16 24.44 -6.42 -12.71
N LEU A 17 24.86 -5.27 -12.20
CA LEU A 17 24.94 -4.98 -10.79
C LEU A 17 23.72 -4.10 -10.45
N ASN A 18 22.65 -4.73 -10.00
CA ASN A 18 21.42 -4.04 -9.66
C ASN A 18 21.41 -3.70 -8.17
N ASN A 19 21.10 -2.42 -7.84
CA ASN A 19 20.85 -1.93 -6.49
C ASN A 19 21.97 -2.09 -5.47
N LEU A 20 23.05 -1.29 -5.60
CA LEU A 20 23.79 -0.90 -4.43
C LEU A 20 23.06 0.28 -3.78
N ARG A 21 22.35 0.02 -2.67
CA ARG A 21 21.62 1.04 -1.91
C ARG A 21 22.07 1.00 -0.47
N ALA A 22 22.49 2.15 0.05
CA ALA A 22 22.68 2.39 1.47
C ALA A 22 21.68 3.47 1.91
N VAL A 23 20.87 3.17 2.92
CA VAL A 23 19.92 4.12 3.50
C VAL A 23 20.16 4.16 5.00
N HIS A 24 20.30 5.36 5.52
CA HIS A 24 20.35 5.63 6.95
C HIS A 24 19.11 6.45 7.31
N THR A 25 18.27 5.93 8.19
CA THR A 25 17.09 6.63 8.69
C THR A 25 17.15 6.75 10.19
N VAL A 26 16.85 7.93 10.70
CA VAL A 26 16.73 8.22 12.12
C VAL A 26 15.28 8.63 12.37
N LEU A 27 14.64 8.04 13.35
CA LEU A 27 13.30 8.38 13.80
C LEU A 27 13.39 8.75 15.29
N GLU A 28 13.00 9.98 15.60
CA GLU A 28 12.79 10.45 16.96
C GLU A 28 11.29 10.61 17.19
N SER A 29 10.76 10.04 18.25
CA SER A 29 9.35 10.15 18.59
C SER A 29 9.15 10.40 20.07
N PHE A 30 8.18 11.23 20.38
CA PHE A 30 7.78 11.55 21.74
C PHE A 30 6.35 11.08 21.94
N ASN A 31 6.09 10.43 23.06
CA ASN A 31 4.77 9.94 23.41
C ASN A 31 4.45 10.30 24.86
N ARG A 32 3.32 10.98 25.06
CA ARG A 32 2.78 11.27 26.38
C ARG A 32 1.40 10.66 26.48
N ARG A 33 1.23 9.71 27.38
CA ARG A 33 -0.05 9.06 27.65
C ARG A 33 -0.42 9.25 29.11
N GLN A 34 -1.70 9.56 29.31
CA GLN A 34 -2.31 9.58 30.62
C GLN A 34 -3.58 8.74 30.52
N THR A 35 -3.62 7.64 31.27
CA THR A 35 -4.80 6.79 31.39
C THR A 35 -5.35 6.95 32.81
N GLN A 36 -6.65 7.13 32.90
CA GLN A 36 -7.37 7.15 34.17
C GLN A 36 -8.28 5.93 34.16
N GLU A 37 -7.96 4.94 34.98
CA GLU A 37 -8.82 3.78 35.22
C GLU A 37 -9.38 3.83 36.64
N GLY A 38 -10.71 3.70 36.79
CA GLY A 38 -11.42 3.47 38.03
C GLY A 38 -11.02 4.42 39.19
N ASP A 39 -10.78 3.86 40.36
CA ASP A 39 -10.34 4.58 41.55
C ASP A 39 -8.85 5.03 41.45
N ALA A 40 -8.58 6.00 40.59
CA ALA A 40 -7.45 6.93 40.67
C ALA A 40 -6.01 6.41 40.48
N THR A 41 -5.76 5.30 39.79
CA THR A 41 -4.39 5.01 39.30
C THR A 41 -4.19 5.64 37.93
N GLN A 42 -3.46 6.76 37.91
CA GLN A 42 -3.07 7.39 36.64
C GLN A 42 -1.79 6.72 36.14
N ASP A 43 -1.85 6.02 35.00
CA ASP A 43 -0.66 5.58 34.28
C ASP A 43 -0.15 6.73 33.42
N TYR A 44 0.79 7.51 33.93
CA TYR A 44 1.43 8.58 33.20
C TYR A 44 2.71 8.08 32.57
N ARG A 45 2.84 8.24 31.24
CA ARG A 45 4.03 7.87 30.48
C ARG A 45 4.49 9.04 29.63
N HIS A 46 5.73 9.46 29.87
CA HIS A 46 6.46 10.39 29.04
C HIS A 46 7.66 9.65 28.46
N GLU A 47 7.59 9.31 27.18
CA GLU A 47 8.54 8.41 26.50
C GLU A 47 9.23 9.15 25.36
N TYR A 48 10.53 8.90 25.22
CA TYR A 48 11.32 9.29 24.05
C TYR A 48 11.86 8.05 23.38
N GLN A 49 11.67 7.94 22.06
CA GLN A 49 12.12 6.82 21.25
C GLN A 49 13.14 7.30 20.23
N ASP A 50 14.34 6.71 20.28
CA ASP A 50 15.42 6.93 19.34
C ASP A 50 15.62 5.66 18.50
N ALA A 51 15.16 5.70 17.24
CA ALA A 51 15.20 4.57 16.34
C ALA A 51 16.11 4.84 15.14
N VAL A 52 17.20 4.11 15.04
CA VAL A 52 18.16 4.18 13.94
C VAL A 52 18.09 2.93 13.09
N SER A 53 17.94 3.07 11.78
CA SER A 53 17.93 1.96 10.83
C SER A 53 18.92 2.19 9.70
N THR A 54 19.69 1.15 9.37
CA THR A 54 20.64 1.13 8.25
C THR A 54 20.34 -0.08 7.38
N ASP A 55 20.09 0.16 6.09
CA ASP A 55 19.84 -0.87 5.10
C ASP A 55 20.88 -0.81 3.99
N TYR A 56 21.41 -1.96 3.59
CA TYR A 56 22.14 -2.05 2.34
C TYR A 56 21.79 -3.34 1.60
N SER A 57 21.85 -3.30 0.28
CA SER A 57 21.66 -4.47 -0.56
C SER A 57 22.61 -4.47 -1.74
N LEU A 58 23.09 -5.66 -2.09
CA LEU A 58 23.92 -5.94 -3.25
C LEU A 58 23.31 -7.10 -4.00
N ALA A 59 23.03 -6.97 -5.30
CA ALA A 59 22.36 -8.00 -6.10
C ALA A 59 23.00 -8.15 -7.49
N PRO A 60 24.18 -8.77 -7.59
CA PRO A 60 24.76 -9.13 -8.87
C PRO A 60 23.96 -10.24 -9.55
N ASN A 61 23.80 -10.14 -10.86
CA ASN A 61 23.18 -11.19 -11.68
C ASN A 61 23.87 -11.33 -13.05
N ILE A 62 23.77 -12.52 -13.60
CA ILE A 62 24.26 -12.87 -14.93
C ILE A 62 23.07 -13.45 -15.69
N SER A 63 22.82 -12.89 -16.86
CA SER A 63 21.78 -13.37 -17.78
C SER A 63 22.41 -13.90 -19.05
N TYR A 64 22.04 -15.10 -19.43
CA TYR A 64 22.54 -15.74 -20.63
C TYR A 64 21.40 -16.27 -21.50
N ARG A 65 21.36 -15.82 -22.74
CA ARG A 65 20.36 -16.23 -23.74
C ARG A 65 20.88 -17.36 -24.60
N LEU A 66 20.16 -18.49 -24.61
CA LEU A 66 20.43 -19.66 -25.41
C LEU A 66 19.42 -19.77 -26.57
N PRO A 67 19.83 -19.63 -27.81
CA PRO A 67 18.96 -19.92 -28.94
C PRO A 67 19.00 -21.44 -29.25
N PHE A 68 18.12 -22.21 -28.61
CA PHE A 68 18.10 -23.67 -28.83
C PHE A 68 17.38 -24.07 -30.10
N TRP A 69 16.27 -23.39 -30.45
CA TRP A 69 15.48 -23.72 -31.65
C TRP A 69 14.89 -22.45 -32.26
N LYS A 70 14.48 -22.53 -33.53
CA LYS A 70 13.91 -21.38 -34.26
C LYS A 70 12.68 -20.73 -33.59
N ARG A 71 12.01 -21.43 -32.67
CA ARG A 71 10.77 -20.99 -32.01
C ARG A 71 10.83 -20.98 -30.48
N LEU A 72 11.92 -21.46 -29.88
CA LEU A 72 12.11 -21.50 -28.44
C LEU A 72 13.30 -20.62 -28.07
N GLU A 73 13.05 -19.57 -27.34
CA GLU A 73 14.07 -18.75 -26.70
C GLU A 73 14.22 -19.21 -25.27
N THR A 74 15.43 -19.49 -24.86
CA THR A 74 15.74 -19.84 -23.49
C THR A 74 16.65 -18.79 -22.92
N ASN A 75 16.25 -18.21 -21.79
CA ASN A 75 17.06 -17.28 -21.02
C ASN A 75 17.31 -17.88 -19.63
N ILE A 76 18.57 -17.95 -19.23
CA ILE A 76 18.98 -18.40 -17.90
C ILE A 76 19.50 -17.18 -17.15
N ASN A 77 18.87 -16.88 -16.04
CA ASN A 77 19.30 -15.82 -15.15
C ASN A 77 19.74 -16.44 -13.82
N VAL A 78 21.01 -16.18 -13.45
CA VAL A 78 21.62 -16.64 -12.20
C VAL A 78 22.06 -15.41 -11.45
N GLY A 79 21.72 -15.34 -10.21
CA GLY A 79 22.12 -14.21 -9.40
C GLY A 79 22.25 -14.55 -7.93
N TYR A 80 22.81 -13.60 -7.24
CA TYR A 80 22.97 -13.64 -5.80
C TYR A 80 22.55 -12.28 -5.24
N SER A 81 21.79 -12.27 -4.17
CA SER A 81 21.49 -11.05 -3.44
C SER A 81 21.93 -11.18 -2.00
N LEU A 82 22.50 -10.11 -1.50
CA LEU A 82 22.85 -9.90 -0.10
C LEU A 82 22.13 -8.65 0.37
N SER A 83 21.30 -8.79 1.37
CA SER A 83 20.74 -7.63 2.07
C SER A 83 21.02 -7.73 3.57
N ARG A 84 21.25 -6.59 4.19
CA ARG A 84 21.38 -6.45 5.63
C ARG A 84 20.61 -5.24 6.09
N LYS A 85 19.74 -5.46 7.04
CA LYS A 85 19.02 -4.41 7.75
C LYS A 85 19.42 -4.48 9.22
N LYS A 86 20.00 -3.40 9.69
CA LYS A 86 20.36 -3.22 11.09
C LYS A 86 19.48 -2.11 11.65
N SER A 87 18.78 -2.37 12.75
CA SER A 87 18.00 -1.35 13.45
C SER A 87 18.22 -1.43 14.95
N THR A 88 18.31 -0.27 15.56
CA THR A 88 18.33 -0.10 17.01
C THR A 88 17.17 0.84 17.33
N ASP A 89 16.36 0.42 18.28
CA ASP A 89 15.18 1.16 18.74
C ASP A 89 15.29 1.27 20.26
N ASN A 90 15.79 2.42 20.73
CA ASN A 90 15.98 2.71 22.14
C ASN A 90 14.76 3.45 22.68
N LEU A 91 14.15 2.91 23.72
CA LEU A 91 13.09 3.56 24.47
C LEU A 91 13.62 4.14 25.76
N PHE A 92 13.29 5.39 26.03
CA PHE A 92 13.59 6.10 27.26
C PHE A 92 12.29 6.53 27.93
N VAL A 93 12.07 6.11 29.17
CA VAL A 93 10.88 6.45 29.96
C VAL A 93 11.25 7.64 30.83
N LEU A 94 10.98 8.85 30.31
CA LEU A 94 11.45 10.11 30.92
C LEU A 94 10.79 10.39 32.27
N ASN A 95 9.57 9.94 32.49
CA ASN A 95 8.89 10.11 33.80
C ASN A 95 9.53 9.32 34.94
N ASN A 96 10.53 8.47 34.67
CA ASN A 96 11.35 7.85 35.71
C ASN A 96 12.47 8.76 36.22
N LEU A 97 12.64 9.94 35.61
CA LEU A 97 13.63 10.95 36.02
C LEU A 97 13.01 11.97 36.96
N ASP A 98 13.80 12.47 37.92
CA ASP A 98 13.39 13.54 38.81
C ASP A 98 13.08 14.81 38.01
N GLY A 99 11.93 15.44 38.27
CA GLY A 99 11.48 16.63 37.56
C GLY A 99 10.83 16.37 36.20
N TRP A 100 10.52 15.09 35.84
CA TRP A 100 9.87 14.71 34.58
C TRP A 100 8.55 13.95 34.77
N GLY A 101 7.99 13.98 35.97
CA GLY A 101 6.74 13.31 36.30
C GLY A 101 5.49 14.05 35.80
N LEU A 102 4.31 13.52 36.17
CA LEU A 102 3.00 14.08 35.80
C LEU A 102 2.78 15.52 36.23
N GLU A 103 3.24 15.87 37.44
CA GLU A 103 3.06 17.18 38.04
C GLU A 103 4.12 18.20 37.55
N ASP A 104 5.12 17.74 36.81
CA ASP A 104 6.18 18.58 36.32
C ASP A 104 5.77 19.28 35.01
N SER A 105 6.12 20.57 34.89
CA SER A 105 5.76 21.38 33.71
C SER A 105 6.64 21.17 32.51
N VAL A 106 7.18 19.98 32.30
CA VAL A 106 8.06 19.69 31.17
C VAL A 106 7.25 19.63 29.87
N LYS A 107 7.68 20.41 28.88
CA LYS A 107 7.06 20.40 27.55
C LYS A 107 7.33 19.06 26.84
N LEU A 108 6.38 18.64 26.01
CA LEU A 108 6.61 17.59 25.02
C LEU A 108 7.76 18.01 24.09
N ASP A 109 8.44 17.06 23.47
CA ASP A 109 9.59 17.26 22.56
C ASP A 109 10.90 17.75 23.21
N LEU A 110 10.96 17.84 24.53
CA LEU A 110 12.22 18.04 25.24
C LEU A 110 12.82 16.72 25.70
N ILE A 111 14.13 16.66 25.69
CA ILE A 111 14.93 15.58 26.26
C ILE A 111 15.92 16.17 27.28
N PRO A 112 16.37 15.39 28.27
CA PRO A 112 17.40 15.83 29.19
C PRO A 112 18.66 16.30 28.45
N SER A 113 19.18 17.47 28.80
CA SER A 113 20.38 18.05 28.18
C SER A 113 21.66 17.22 28.46
N ASN A 114 21.68 16.52 29.58
CA ASN A 114 22.75 15.59 29.94
C ASN A 114 22.45 14.19 29.41
N LYS A 115 23.34 13.65 28.56
CA LYS A 115 23.22 12.29 28.03
C LYS A 115 23.25 11.20 29.12
N GLU A 116 24.01 11.36 30.17
CA GLU A 116 24.02 10.41 31.29
C GLU A 116 22.66 10.34 31.96
N MET A 117 22.02 11.49 32.19
CA MET A 117 20.66 11.55 32.73
C MET A 117 19.67 10.84 31.81
N LEU A 118 19.76 11.03 30.48
CA LEU A 118 18.91 10.32 29.54
C LEU A 118 19.08 8.80 29.64
N TRP A 119 20.31 8.28 29.80
CA TRP A 119 20.55 6.86 29.95
C TRP A 119 20.00 6.26 31.25
N HIS A 120 19.74 7.06 32.29
CA HIS A 120 19.00 6.58 33.49
C HIS A 120 17.53 6.33 33.18
N ALA A 121 16.97 6.94 32.16
CA ALA A 121 15.60 6.69 31.69
C ALA A 121 15.48 5.52 30.69
N TYR A 122 16.63 4.90 30.31
CA TYR A 122 16.65 3.81 29.32
C TYR A 122 15.84 2.60 29.79
N ASP A 123 14.93 2.15 28.93
CA ASP A 123 14.10 0.97 29.16
C ASP A 123 14.61 -0.22 28.32
N PRO A 124 15.43 -1.11 28.89
CA PRO A 124 15.96 -2.26 28.17
C PRO A 124 14.87 -3.28 27.79
N GLN A 125 13.80 -3.37 28.58
CA GLN A 125 12.69 -4.30 28.33
C GLN A 125 11.93 -3.95 27.06
N ASN A 126 11.89 -2.67 26.71
CA ASN A 126 11.17 -2.16 25.57
C ASN A 126 12.07 -1.60 24.45
N SER A 127 13.38 -1.66 24.64
CA SER A 127 14.38 -1.36 23.60
C SER A 127 14.73 -2.60 22.80
N THR A 128 14.96 -2.44 21.48
CA THR A 128 15.25 -3.56 20.59
C THR A 128 16.47 -3.30 19.73
N PHE A 129 17.23 -4.35 19.49
CA PHE A 129 18.29 -4.38 18.49
C PHE A 129 18.02 -5.53 17.53
N ASN A 130 18.05 -5.21 16.21
CA ASN A 130 17.87 -6.18 15.13
C ASN A 130 19.02 -6.06 14.14
N ASP A 131 19.65 -7.17 13.78
CA ASP A 131 20.58 -7.27 12.65
C ASP A 131 20.12 -8.43 11.76
N MET A 132 19.31 -8.12 10.77
CA MET A 132 18.78 -9.07 9.80
C MET A 132 19.68 -9.13 8.58
N ARG A 133 20.17 -10.32 8.25
CA ARG A 133 20.94 -10.59 7.02
C ARG A 133 20.19 -11.62 6.20
N THR A 134 19.96 -11.29 4.93
CA THR A 134 19.36 -12.21 3.97
C THR A 134 20.34 -12.41 2.82
N GLN A 135 20.66 -13.66 2.56
CA GLN A 135 21.44 -14.09 1.41
C GLN A 135 20.54 -14.95 0.54
N GLU A 136 20.44 -14.64 -0.72
CA GLU A 136 19.61 -15.36 -1.67
C GLU A 136 20.41 -15.65 -2.93
N GLY A 137 20.57 -16.92 -3.25
CA GLY A 137 21.02 -17.38 -4.56
C GLY A 137 19.82 -17.81 -5.38
N TYR A 138 19.74 -17.41 -6.63
CA TYR A 138 18.66 -17.83 -7.50
C TYR A 138 19.14 -18.33 -8.86
N PHE A 139 18.42 -19.32 -9.36
CA PHE A 139 18.55 -19.84 -10.72
C PHE A 139 17.16 -19.75 -11.36
N ASN A 140 17.04 -18.93 -12.42
CA ASN A 140 15.75 -18.65 -13.06
C ASN A 140 15.84 -18.94 -14.57
N PRO A 141 15.56 -20.16 -15.01
CA PRO A 141 15.38 -20.47 -16.40
C PRO A 141 14.02 -19.95 -16.88
N THR A 142 14.05 -19.28 -18.02
CA THR A 142 12.87 -18.75 -18.72
C THR A 142 12.82 -19.37 -20.10
N PHE A 143 11.72 -20.03 -20.39
CA PHE A 143 11.44 -20.64 -21.69
C PHE A 143 10.35 -19.86 -22.37
N LYS A 144 10.65 -19.24 -23.49
CA LYS A 144 9.72 -18.48 -24.30
C LYS A 144 9.52 -19.17 -25.63
N TRP A 145 8.31 -19.65 -25.85
CA TRP A 145 7.92 -20.33 -27.10
C TRP A 145 7.03 -19.39 -27.91
N LEU A 146 7.33 -19.27 -29.22
CA LEU A 146 6.64 -18.42 -30.18
C LEU A 146 6.07 -19.29 -31.30
N GLN A 147 4.76 -19.33 -31.42
CA GLN A 147 4.11 -20.02 -32.54
C GLN A 147 3.88 -19.05 -33.70
N GLY A 148 4.35 -19.45 -34.87
CA GLY A 148 4.30 -18.88 -36.21
C GLY A 148 3.40 -17.72 -36.59
N ASN A 149 3.49 -17.29 -37.86
CA ASN A 149 2.96 -16.03 -38.35
C ASN A 149 1.42 -15.94 -38.46
N ARG A 150 0.69 -17.06 -38.49
CA ARG A 150 -0.79 -17.03 -38.59
C ARG A 150 -1.52 -16.92 -37.25
N LEU A 151 -0.94 -17.46 -36.18
CA LEU A 151 -1.49 -17.43 -34.83
C LEU A 151 -0.35 -17.05 -33.89
N PRO A 152 -0.16 -15.76 -33.58
CA PRO A 152 0.93 -15.30 -32.72
C PRO A 152 0.63 -15.63 -31.24
N ILE A 153 0.84 -16.89 -30.87
CA ILE A 153 0.78 -17.33 -29.48
C ILE A 153 2.19 -17.26 -28.89
N GLU A 154 2.34 -16.59 -27.80
CA GLU A 154 3.55 -16.55 -26.99
C GLU A 154 3.28 -17.27 -25.67
N VAL A 155 4.04 -18.30 -25.36
CA VAL A 155 4.02 -18.98 -24.07
C VAL A 155 5.36 -18.75 -23.39
N THR A 156 5.34 -18.21 -22.19
CA THR A 156 6.53 -18.00 -21.36
C THR A 156 6.38 -18.77 -20.07
N LEU A 157 7.29 -19.70 -19.82
CA LEU A 157 7.41 -20.44 -18.56
C LEU A 157 8.68 -20.00 -17.84
N GLN A 158 8.55 -19.60 -16.58
CA GLN A 158 9.65 -19.29 -15.68
C GLN A 158 9.63 -20.25 -14.50
N LEU A 159 10.79 -20.77 -14.15
CA LEU A 159 10.97 -21.75 -13.08
C LEU A 159 12.04 -21.26 -12.08
N PRO A 160 11.80 -20.11 -11.38
CA PRO A 160 12.77 -19.59 -10.43
C PRO A 160 12.93 -20.51 -9.24
N LEU A 161 14.14 -21.03 -9.08
CA LEU A 161 14.61 -21.79 -7.93
C LEU A 161 15.43 -20.87 -7.06
N ASN A 162 14.96 -20.59 -5.84
CA ASN A 162 15.61 -19.67 -4.90
C ASN A 162 16.10 -20.45 -3.67
N PHE A 163 17.36 -20.27 -3.34
CA PHE A 163 17.95 -20.70 -2.10
C PHE A 163 18.20 -19.48 -1.23
N GLN A 164 17.50 -19.37 -0.10
CA GLN A 164 17.56 -18.24 0.81
C GLN A 164 18.12 -18.68 2.16
N LYS A 165 19.04 -17.89 2.70
CA LYS A 165 19.52 -18.00 4.07
C LYS A 165 19.24 -16.68 4.79
N GLU A 166 18.41 -16.76 5.81
CA GLU A 166 18.10 -15.67 6.71
C GLU A 166 18.83 -15.86 8.03
N ARG A 167 19.37 -14.76 8.56
CA ARG A 167 20.01 -14.73 9.89
C ARG A 167 19.57 -13.45 10.57
N LEU A 168 18.96 -13.59 11.74
CA LEU A 168 18.52 -12.49 12.60
C LEU A 168 19.23 -12.58 13.94
N ALA A 169 20.06 -11.59 14.26
CA ALA A 169 20.48 -11.34 15.63
C ALA A 169 19.48 -10.36 16.25
N TYR A 170 18.79 -10.81 17.27
CA TYR A 170 17.78 -10.04 17.99
C TYR A 170 18.14 -9.94 19.45
N ARG A 171 18.16 -8.72 19.99
CA ARG A 171 18.41 -8.48 21.40
C ARG A 171 17.33 -7.57 21.97
N ARG A 172 16.81 -7.97 23.13
CA ARG A 172 15.83 -7.22 23.89
C ARG A 172 15.89 -7.68 25.34
N ASP A 173 16.19 -6.77 26.26
CA ASP A 173 16.39 -7.09 27.67
C ASP A 173 17.38 -8.27 27.85
N VAL A 174 16.94 -9.28 28.56
CA VAL A 174 17.70 -10.55 28.79
C VAL A 174 17.71 -11.48 27.56
N LEU A 175 16.85 -11.22 26.57
CA LEU A 175 16.81 -12.03 25.35
C LEU A 175 17.87 -11.57 24.36
N ASP A 176 18.91 -12.39 24.21
CA ASP A 176 19.91 -12.24 23.14
C ASP A 176 19.91 -13.53 22.32
N THR A 177 19.36 -13.45 21.13
CA THR A 177 19.08 -14.63 20.32
C THR A 177 19.55 -14.46 18.89
N LEU A 178 20.12 -15.55 18.36
CA LEU A 178 20.51 -15.68 16.97
C LEU A 178 19.63 -16.72 16.28
N ALA A 179 18.71 -16.27 15.45
CA ALA A 179 17.90 -17.14 14.61
C ALA A 179 18.51 -17.27 13.21
N THR A 180 18.51 -18.48 12.69
CA THR A 180 18.96 -18.75 11.32
C THR A 180 17.97 -19.68 10.63
N ARG A 181 17.65 -19.37 9.38
CA ARG A 181 16.76 -20.20 8.56
C ARG A 181 17.33 -20.36 7.16
N LYS A 182 17.14 -21.54 6.62
CA LYS A 182 17.42 -21.87 5.22
C LYS A 182 16.10 -22.22 4.54
N LEU A 183 15.88 -21.73 3.35
CA LEU A 183 14.66 -21.93 2.58
C LEU A 183 15.02 -22.18 1.12
N LEU A 184 14.50 -23.28 0.58
CA LEU A 184 14.54 -23.58 -0.84
C LEU A 184 13.12 -23.46 -1.38
N THR A 185 12.93 -22.62 -2.42
CA THR A 185 11.60 -22.39 -3.03
C THR A 185 11.68 -22.51 -4.54
N LEU A 186 10.64 -23.10 -5.10
CA LEU A 186 10.34 -23.05 -6.53
C LEU A 186 9.06 -22.23 -6.71
N ASN A 187 9.16 -21.13 -7.45
CA ASN A 187 8.07 -20.17 -7.66
C ASN A 187 7.70 -20.07 -9.14
N PRO A 188 7.07 -21.10 -9.74
CA PRO A 188 6.79 -21.13 -11.16
C PRO A 188 5.84 -20.04 -11.61
N SER A 189 6.07 -19.52 -12.82
CA SER A 189 5.21 -18.56 -13.48
C SER A 189 4.99 -18.98 -14.93
N LEU A 190 3.73 -19.02 -15.36
CA LEU A 190 3.30 -19.28 -16.72
C LEU A 190 2.59 -18.05 -17.26
N ARG A 191 3.03 -17.57 -18.43
CA ARG A 191 2.34 -16.50 -19.17
C ARG A 191 1.99 -17.00 -20.56
N ILE A 192 0.74 -16.85 -20.94
CA ILE A 192 0.23 -17.11 -22.28
C ILE A 192 -0.27 -15.79 -22.85
N LYS A 193 0.22 -15.40 -24.01
CA LYS A 193 -0.21 -14.20 -24.72
C LYS A 193 -0.70 -14.59 -26.11
N TYR A 194 -1.88 -14.13 -26.46
CA TYR A 194 -2.45 -14.27 -27.79
C TYR A 194 -3.05 -12.94 -28.23
N LYS A 195 -2.42 -12.30 -29.21
CA LYS A 195 -2.80 -10.94 -29.66
C LYS A 195 -2.88 -9.98 -28.47
N GLU A 196 -4.08 -9.52 -28.18
CA GLU A 196 -4.41 -8.56 -27.10
C GLU A 196 -4.74 -9.25 -25.78
N LEU A 197 -4.83 -10.57 -25.76
CA LEU A 197 -5.10 -11.38 -24.56
C LEU A 197 -3.81 -11.78 -23.87
N SER A 198 -3.77 -11.72 -22.57
CA SER A 198 -2.67 -12.22 -21.74
C SER A 198 -3.24 -12.92 -20.50
N LEU A 199 -2.80 -14.14 -20.27
CA LEU A 199 -3.05 -14.91 -19.05
C LEU A 199 -1.72 -15.15 -18.35
N ARG A 200 -1.64 -14.84 -17.06
CA ARG A 200 -0.48 -15.12 -16.23
C ARG A 200 -0.91 -15.89 -14.99
N MET A 201 -0.17 -16.95 -14.68
CA MET A 201 -0.35 -17.76 -13.47
C MET A 201 0.95 -17.82 -12.72
N ASN A 202 0.94 -17.60 -11.41
CA ASN A 202 2.11 -17.62 -10.56
C ASN A 202 1.82 -18.45 -9.31
N PHE A 203 2.77 -19.23 -8.88
CA PHE A 203 2.80 -19.82 -7.54
C PHE A 203 3.97 -19.23 -6.77
N GLN A 204 3.76 -18.85 -5.54
CA GLN A 204 4.78 -18.21 -4.71
C GLN A 204 4.78 -18.79 -3.30
N THR A 205 5.97 -19.16 -2.84
CA THR A 205 6.26 -19.50 -1.44
C THR A 205 7.17 -18.43 -0.85
N SER A 206 6.85 -17.94 0.33
CA SER A 206 7.64 -16.94 1.05
C SER A 206 7.75 -17.22 2.55
N SER A 207 8.79 -16.70 3.17
CA SER A 207 8.98 -16.75 4.62
C SER A 207 7.91 -15.95 5.34
N PRO A 208 7.42 -16.39 6.53
CA PRO A 208 6.58 -15.57 7.40
C PRO A 208 7.38 -14.48 8.14
N GLY A 209 8.72 -14.45 7.97
CA GLY A 209 9.64 -13.56 8.66
C GLY A 209 10.20 -14.18 9.94
N LEU A 210 11.52 -14.07 10.14
CA LEU A 210 12.19 -14.67 11.30
C LEU A 210 11.69 -14.07 12.62
N LEU A 211 11.45 -12.77 12.67
CA LEU A 211 10.95 -12.11 13.89
C LEU A 211 9.61 -12.72 14.35
N ASN A 212 8.68 -12.94 13.41
CA ASN A 212 7.39 -13.56 13.72
C ASN A 212 7.53 -15.01 14.25
N MET A 213 8.65 -15.66 13.94
CA MET A 213 8.94 -17.05 14.37
C MET A 213 9.74 -17.13 15.68
N MET A 214 10.22 -16.02 16.20
CA MET A 214 10.99 -16.02 17.45
C MET A 214 10.08 -15.99 18.66
N PRO A 215 10.46 -16.62 19.78
CA PRO A 215 9.70 -16.58 21.03
C PRO A 215 9.97 -15.26 21.79
N TYR A 216 9.63 -14.11 21.18
CA TYR A 216 9.74 -12.82 21.84
C TYR A 216 8.39 -12.33 22.39
N ARG A 217 8.45 -11.39 23.31
CA ARG A 217 7.28 -10.70 23.85
C ARG A 217 7.53 -9.20 23.82
N ASP A 218 6.69 -8.46 23.11
CA ASP A 218 6.67 -7.00 23.07
C ASP A 218 5.49 -6.49 23.91
N ALA A 219 5.79 -5.80 25.00
CA ALA A 219 4.82 -5.23 25.93
C ALA A 219 4.98 -3.70 26.06
N ARG A 220 5.58 -3.01 25.09
CA ARG A 220 5.67 -1.54 25.06
C ARG A 220 4.30 -0.89 25.19
N ASN A 221 3.31 -1.48 24.56
CA ASN A 221 1.92 -1.18 24.87
C ASN A 221 1.39 -2.29 25.77
N PRO A 222 1.22 -2.06 27.09
CA PRO A 222 0.80 -3.09 28.02
C PRO A 222 -0.60 -3.64 27.73
N LEU A 223 -1.43 -2.88 27.02
CA LEU A 223 -2.77 -3.32 26.60
C LEU A 223 -2.73 -4.14 25.30
N ASN A 224 -1.65 -4.07 24.52
CA ASN A 224 -1.47 -4.77 23.24
C ASN A 224 -0.10 -5.44 23.17
N ILE A 225 0.00 -6.61 23.75
CA ILE A 225 1.22 -7.39 23.80
C ILE A 225 1.36 -8.19 22.51
N VAL A 226 2.55 -8.20 21.92
CA VAL A 226 2.85 -8.97 20.71
C VAL A 226 3.85 -10.07 21.03
N THR A 227 3.59 -11.29 20.55
CA THR A 227 4.51 -12.44 20.69
C THR A 227 4.79 -13.07 19.33
N GLY A 228 5.89 -13.79 19.22
CA GLY A 228 6.17 -14.60 18.03
C GLY A 228 5.66 -16.03 18.15
N ASN A 229 5.72 -16.78 17.02
CA ASN A 229 5.30 -18.18 16.93
C ASN A 229 6.33 -19.03 16.17
N PRO A 230 7.15 -19.84 16.87
CA PRO A 230 8.16 -20.69 16.23
C PRO A 230 7.61 -21.77 15.29
N HIS A 231 6.31 -22.09 15.39
CA HIS A 231 5.66 -23.13 14.59
C HIS A 231 5.10 -22.62 13.26
N LEU A 232 5.33 -21.35 12.91
CA LEU A 232 4.86 -20.79 11.65
C LEU A 232 5.46 -21.52 10.45
N LYS A 233 4.60 -21.84 9.51
CA LYS A 233 4.96 -22.42 8.21
C LYS A 233 5.00 -21.32 7.15
N ASN A 234 5.69 -21.58 6.04
CA ASN A 234 5.78 -20.65 4.90
C ASN A 234 4.43 -20.26 4.37
N ASN A 235 4.30 -19.00 3.98
CA ASN A 235 3.17 -18.50 3.19
C ASN A 235 3.22 -19.12 1.79
N GLN A 236 2.06 -19.47 1.27
CA GLN A 236 1.89 -20.01 -0.07
C GLN A 236 0.69 -19.36 -0.74
N LYS A 237 0.91 -18.77 -1.90
CA LYS A 237 -0.16 -18.17 -2.71
C LYS A 237 -0.09 -18.61 -4.15
N PHE A 238 -1.24 -18.74 -4.76
CA PHE A 238 -1.46 -18.86 -6.19
C PHE A 238 -2.13 -17.59 -6.70
N ASN A 239 -1.67 -17.07 -7.83
CA ASN A 239 -2.28 -15.92 -8.48
C ASN A 239 -2.49 -16.23 -9.96
N ALA A 240 -3.67 -15.88 -10.47
CA ALA A 240 -4.02 -15.95 -11.89
C ALA A 240 -4.54 -14.60 -12.34
N LYS A 241 -3.88 -14.00 -13.33
CA LYS A 241 -4.23 -12.71 -13.88
C LYS A 241 -4.53 -12.82 -15.36
N PHE A 242 -5.69 -12.32 -15.76
CA PHE A 242 -6.15 -12.17 -17.14
C PHE A 242 -6.18 -10.69 -17.51
N ASP A 243 -5.66 -10.36 -18.67
CA ASP A 243 -5.68 -9.02 -19.26
C ASP A 243 -6.14 -9.10 -20.71
N TRP A 244 -7.07 -8.26 -21.08
CA TRP A 244 -7.44 -7.99 -22.48
C TRP A 244 -7.54 -6.50 -22.70
N ASN A 245 -6.92 -6.01 -23.77
CA ASN A 245 -6.96 -4.60 -24.12
C ASN A 245 -7.14 -4.44 -25.63
N HIS A 246 -8.29 -3.89 -26.03
CA HIS A 246 -8.64 -3.68 -27.43
C HIS A 246 -8.83 -2.19 -27.72
N THR A 247 -8.04 -1.68 -28.67
CA THR A 247 -8.10 -0.28 -29.09
C THR A 247 -8.43 -0.19 -30.56
N VAL A 248 -9.55 0.46 -30.88
CA VAL A 248 -9.95 0.79 -32.25
C VAL A 248 -9.50 2.20 -32.59
N ARG A 249 -8.75 2.33 -33.69
CA ARG A 249 -8.28 3.61 -34.22
C ARG A 249 -8.77 3.81 -35.63
N GLU A 250 -9.11 5.06 -35.94
CA GLU A 250 -9.44 5.47 -37.31
C GLU A 250 -8.53 6.64 -37.67
N LYS A 251 -7.79 6.54 -38.78
CA LYS A 251 -6.80 7.56 -39.21
C LYS A 251 -5.85 7.96 -38.05
N HIS A 252 -5.31 6.96 -37.31
CA HIS A 252 -4.43 7.11 -36.15
C HIS A 252 -5.07 7.72 -34.88
N VAL A 253 -6.33 8.09 -34.91
CA VAL A 253 -7.05 8.65 -33.77
C VAL A 253 -7.85 7.56 -33.07
N MET A 254 -7.74 7.50 -31.74
CA MET A 254 -8.49 6.53 -30.94
C MET A 254 -9.99 6.83 -31.00
N LYS A 255 -10.78 5.82 -31.32
CA LYS A 255 -12.27 5.88 -31.33
C LYS A 255 -12.86 5.15 -30.14
N ARG A 256 -12.24 4.04 -29.78
CA ARG A 256 -12.72 3.17 -28.70
C ARG A 256 -11.53 2.48 -28.06
N ASN A 257 -11.55 2.44 -26.76
CA ASN A 257 -10.66 1.57 -25.96
C ASN A 257 -11.53 0.72 -25.02
N MET A 258 -11.21 -0.56 -24.94
CA MET A 258 -11.84 -1.49 -24.03
C MET A 258 -10.74 -2.30 -23.36
N ARG A 259 -10.73 -2.30 -22.03
CA ARG A 259 -9.80 -3.09 -21.22
C ARG A 259 -10.57 -3.91 -20.21
N VAL A 260 -10.24 -5.17 -20.15
CA VAL A 260 -10.74 -6.09 -19.12
C VAL A 260 -9.53 -6.66 -18.40
N GLU A 261 -9.56 -6.55 -17.09
CA GLU A 261 -8.56 -7.11 -16.20
C GLU A 261 -9.26 -7.96 -15.14
N SER A 262 -8.75 -9.16 -14.88
CA SER A 262 -9.25 -10.02 -13.83
C SER A 262 -8.08 -10.64 -13.10
N ASP A 263 -8.04 -10.51 -11.79
CA ASP A 263 -6.97 -11.00 -10.91
C ASP A 263 -7.58 -11.85 -9.80
N PHE A 264 -7.18 -13.11 -9.75
CA PHE A 264 -7.57 -14.03 -8.70
C PHE A 264 -6.36 -14.46 -7.89
N THR A 265 -6.43 -14.29 -6.58
CA THR A 265 -5.38 -14.73 -5.65
C THR A 265 -5.96 -15.66 -4.61
N TYR A 266 -5.35 -16.83 -4.45
CA TYR A 266 -5.68 -17.82 -3.42
C TYR A 266 -4.49 -18.05 -2.51
N TYR A 267 -4.70 -17.96 -1.20
CA TYR A 267 -3.72 -18.21 -0.17
C TYR A 267 -3.92 -19.61 0.40
N ALA A 268 -3.13 -20.57 -0.07
CA ALA A 268 -3.13 -21.91 0.49
C ALA A 268 -2.65 -21.88 1.97
N ARG A 269 -1.81 -20.88 2.30
CA ARG A 269 -1.39 -20.55 3.66
C ARG A 269 -0.94 -19.10 3.74
N SER A 270 -1.43 -18.39 4.75
CA SER A 270 -1.02 -17.04 5.13
C SER A 270 -0.83 -16.96 6.65
N VAL A 271 -0.35 -15.82 7.12
CA VAL A 271 -0.26 -15.52 8.56
C VAL A 271 -1.38 -14.53 8.90
N ALA A 272 -2.09 -14.81 9.97
CA ALA A 272 -3.06 -13.94 10.60
C ALA A 272 -2.66 -13.71 12.07
N GLN A 273 -3.20 -12.68 12.69
CA GLN A 273 -2.95 -12.39 14.10
C GLN A 273 -4.00 -13.08 14.98
N GLY A 274 -3.58 -14.19 15.62
CA GLY A 274 -4.33 -14.75 16.74
C GLY A 274 -4.30 -13.78 17.91
N MET A 275 -5.34 -13.77 18.73
CA MET A 275 -5.53 -12.83 19.81
C MET A 275 -6.08 -13.55 21.04
N THR A 276 -5.51 -13.27 22.21
CA THR A 276 -5.98 -13.74 23.51
C THR A 276 -6.23 -12.54 24.39
N TYR A 277 -7.39 -12.46 25.01
CA TYR A 277 -7.76 -11.40 25.95
C TYR A 277 -7.58 -11.88 27.38
N ASN A 278 -6.95 -11.05 28.22
CA ASN A 278 -6.83 -11.30 29.65
C ASN A 278 -7.76 -10.32 30.41
N PRO A 279 -8.83 -10.84 31.06
CA PRO A 279 -9.81 -9.99 31.73
C PRO A 279 -9.26 -9.31 33.00
N GLN A 280 -8.20 -9.85 33.64
CA GLN A 280 -7.62 -9.24 34.85
C GLN A 280 -6.77 -8.01 34.52
N THR A 281 -6.08 -8.01 33.38
CA THR A 281 -5.20 -6.92 32.96
C THR A 281 -5.79 -6.09 31.84
N THR A 282 -6.97 -6.46 31.33
CA THR A 282 -7.61 -5.88 30.13
C THR A 282 -6.72 -5.86 28.88
N ALA A 283 -5.66 -6.65 28.89
CA ALA A 283 -4.66 -6.70 27.84
C ALA A 283 -4.98 -7.77 26.78
N TYR A 284 -4.73 -7.41 25.52
CA TYR A 284 -4.71 -8.35 24.40
C TYR A 284 -3.29 -8.84 24.14
N THR A 285 -3.14 -10.14 23.94
CA THR A 285 -1.90 -10.73 23.46
C THR A 285 -2.10 -11.21 22.02
N TYR A 286 -1.34 -10.64 21.12
CA TYR A 286 -1.34 -10.99 19.69
C TYR A 286 -0.22 -11.97 19.39
N ARG A 287 -0.56 -13.04 18.67
CA ARG A 287 0.38 -14.06 18.21
C ARG A 287 0.11 -14.40 16.75
N PRO A 288 1.15 -14.40 15.89
CA PRO A 288 0.97 -14.78 14.51
C PRO A 288 0.64 -16.27 14.37
N GLU A 289 -0.40 -16.61 13.63
CA GLU A 289 -0.87 -17.99 13.40
C GLU A 289 -1.04 -18.24 11.89
N ASN A 290 -0.84 -19.50 11.46
CA ASN A 290 -1.13 -19.85 10.09
C ASN A 290 -2.63 -20.07 9.86
N VAL A 291 -3.17 -19.41 8.87
CA VAL A 291 -4.53 -19.62 8.37
C VAL A 291 -4.51 -20.09 6.92
N LYS A 292 -5.61 -20.69 6.47
CA LYS A 292 -5.75 -21.24 5.11
C LYS A 292 -7.08 -20.82 4.50
N GLY A 293 -7.09 -20.75 3.18
CA GLY A 293 -8.32 -20.58 2.44
C GLY A 293 -8.72 -19.15 2.16
N ASN A 294 -7.90 -18.15 2.52
CA ASN A 294 -8.10 -16.78 2.07
C ASN A 294 -8.04 -16.72 0.55
N TRP A 295 -8.96 -16.00 -0.07
CA TRP A 295 -8.87 -15.70 -1.49
C TRP A 295 -9.50 -14.35 -1.80
N MET A 296 -9.05 -13.75 -2.88
CA MET A 296 -9.58 -12.52 -3.42
C MET A 296 -9.68 -12.61 -4.94
N TRP A 297 -10.74 -12.05 -5.46
CA TRP A 297 -10.94 -11.85 -6.87
C TRP A 297 -11.27 -10.40 -7.15
N HIS A 298 -10.50 -9.80 -8.04
CA HIS A 298 -10.74 -8.46 -8.55
C HIS A 298 -10.99 -8.55 -10.05
N SER A 299 -12.03 -7.87 -10.54
CA SER A 299 -12.26 -7.70 -11.97
C SER A 299 -12.55 -6.23 -12.27
N SER A 300 -11.94 -5.71 -13.34
CA SER A 300 -12.20 -4.35 -13.82
C SER A 300 -12.45 -4.34 -15.31
N HIS A 301 -13.41 -3.55 -15.74
CA HIS A 301 -13.82 -3.34 -17.11
C HIS A 301 -13.79 -1.84 -17.37
N GLN A 302 -12.87 -1.39 -18.20
CA GLN A 302 -12.72 0.00 -18.58
C GLN A 302 -13.12 0.14 -20.04
N MET A 303 -14.03 1.07 -20.32
CA MET A 303 -14.50 1.36 -21.65
C MET A 303 -14.44 2.86 -21.91
N SER A 304 -13.95 3.25 -23.07
CA SER A 304 -13.88 4.65 -23.49
C SER A 304 -14.31 4.74 -24.94
N PHE A 305 -15.32 5.54 -25.21
CA PHE A 305 -15.92 5.71 -26.53
C PHE A 305 -15.94 7.19 -26.92
N ALA A 306 -15.37 7.50 -28.10
CA ALA A 306 -15.53 8.81 -28.72
C ALA A 306 -16.93 8.91 -29.35
N LEU A 307 -17.67 9.97 -29.02
CA LEU A 307 -19.00 10.25 -29.57
C LEU A 307 -18.90 11.29 -30.66
N GLY A 308 -19.53 11.01 -31.80
CA GLY A 308 -19.56 11.89 -32.97
C GLY A 308 -18.23 11.93 -33.75
N SER A 309 -18.30 12.51 -34.96
CA SER A 309 -17.18 12.56 -35.90
C SER A 309 -16.03 13.47 -35.44
N LYS A 310 -16.33 14.53 -34.74
CA LYS A 310 -15.36 15.52 -34.24
C LYS A 310 -14.65 15.06 -32.95
N GLN A 311 -15.12 13.99 -32.33
CA GLN A 311 -14.55 13.41 -31.08
C GLN A 311 -14.41 14.40 -29.92
N LEU A 312 -15.28 15.37 -29.87
CA LEU A 312 -15.31 16.35 -28.79
C LEU A 312 -15.92 15.76 -27.52
N TRP A 313 -16.73 14.73 -27.65
CA TRP A 313 -17.41 14.04 -26.57
C TRP A 313 -16.88 12.64 -26.40
N TRP A 314 -16.73 12.24 -25.15
CA TRP A 314 -16.30 10.90 -24.73
C TRP A 314 -17.22 10.37 -23.65
N LEU A 315 -17.53 9.10 -23.77
CA LEU A 315 -18.18 8.32 -22.72
C LEU A 315 -17.15 7.35 -22.16
N ASP A 316 -16.83 7.49 -20.88
CA ASP A 316 -15.96 6.57 -20.16
C ASP A 316 -16.79 5.83 -19.11
N ASN A 317 -16.63 4.52 -19.05
CA ASN A 317 -17.22 3.65 -18.04
C ASN A 317 -16.12 2.81 -17.41
N ASP A 318 -16.01 2.85 -16.10
CA ASP A 318 -15.12 2.04 -15.28
C ASP A 318 -15.97 1.22 -14.32
N LEU A 319 -16.17 -0.07 -14.62
CA LEU A 319 -16.85 -1.03 -13.77
C LEU A 319 -15.81 -1.94 -13.13
N SER A 320 -15.85 -2.10 -11.81
CA SER A 320 -15.02 -3.06 -11.09
C SER A 320 -15.83 -3.82 -10.04
N ALA A 321 -15.35 -5.01 -9.71
CA ALA A 321 -15.90 -5.81 -8.63
C ALA A 321 -14.77 -6.47 -7.87
N ASP A 322 -14.83 -6.37 -6.56
CA ASP A 322 -13.96 -7.07 -5.63
C ASP A 322 -14.76 -8.10 -4.85
N VAL A 323 -14.24 -9.31 -4.75
CA VAL A 323 -14.80 -10.38 -3.91
C VAL A 323 -13.71 -10.91 -3.02
N TRP A 324 -13.94 -10.93 -1.72
CA TRP A 324 -13.00 -11.48 -0.74
C TRP A 324 -13.67 -12.58 0.07
N HIS A 325 -12.94 -13.65 0.27
CA HIS A 325 -13.17 -14.63 1.31
C HIS A 325 -12.02 -14.52 2.30
N SER A 326 -12.28 -13.95 3.46
CA SER A 326 -11.30 -13.72 4.49
C SER A 326 -11.48 -14.73 5.61
N VAL A 327 -10.38 -15.39 5.98
CA VAL A 327 -10.29 -16.25 7.16
C VAL A 327 -9.31 -15.56 8.10
N ASP A 328 -9.80 -15.12 9.25
CA ASP A 328 -9.01 -14.40 10.25
C ASP A 328 -9.53 -14.68 11.66
N PHE A 329 -8.81 -14.22 12.66
CA PHE A 329 -9.23 -14.33 14.05
C PHE A 329 -10.11 -13.16 14.46
N THR A 330 -11.17 -13.46 15.21
CA THR A 330 -12.09 -12.46 15.76
C THR A 330 -12.27 -12.71 17.25
N SER A 331 -12.23 -11.64 18.04
CA SER A 331 -12.61 -11.67 19.45
C SER A 331 -14.12 -11.92 19.58
N ILE A 332 -14.50 -12.70 20.55
CA ILE A 332 -15.89 -12.97 20.90
C ILE A 332 -16.06 -12.56 22.36
N GLU A 333 -17.10 -11.79 22.62
CA GLU A 333 -17.47 -11.43 24.00
C GLU A 333 -17.69 -12.69 24.85
N GLY A 334 -17.09 -12.71 26.03
CA GLY A 334 -17.12 -13.84 26.95
C GLY A 334 -16.10 -14.94 26.67
N LEU A 335 -15.29 -14.87 25.61
CA LEU A 335 -14.18 -15.79 25.34
C LEU A 335 -12.84 -15.09 25.48
N ASN A 336 -11.91 -15.75 26.18
CA ASN A 336 -10.55 -15.22 26.33
C ASN A 336 -9.68 -15.42 25.09
N GLU A 337 -10.06 -16.31 24.18
CA GLU A 337 -9.34 -16.61 22.94
C GLU A 337 -10.16 -16.24 21.72
N ALA A 338 -9.52 -15.57 20.77
CA ALA A 338 -10.12 -15.29 19.47
C ALA A 338 -10.37 -16.58 18.69
N GLN A 339 -11.48 -16.62 18.01
CA GLN A 339 -11.89 -17.76 17.20
C GLN A 339 -11.73 -17.42 15.70
N LEU A 340 -11.44 -18.45 14.90
CA LEU A 340 -11.43 -18.29 13.45
C LEU A 340 -12.84 -17.89 12.95
N ASN A 341 -12.85 -16.83 12.17
CA ASN A 341 -14.04 -16.32 11.50
C ASN A 341 -13.83 -16.31 9.99
N LYS A 342 -14.90 -16.56 9.26
CA LYS A 342 -14.93 -16.48 7.80
C LYS A 342 -15.89 -15.38 7.40
N VAL A 343 -15.42 -14.49 6.56
CA VAL A 343 -16.19 -13.35 6.09
C VAL A 343 -16.08 -13.25 4.59
N GLU A 344 -17.20 -13.20 3.93
CA GLU A 344 -17.30 -12.84 2.52
C GLU A 344 -17.61 -11.37 2.37
N THR A 345 -16.96 -10.74 1.40
CA THR A 345 -17.26 -9.37 1.01
C THR A 345 -17.39 -9.29 -0.50
N PHE A 346 -18.46 -8.69 -0.96
CA PHE A 346 -18.68 -8.31 -2.35
C PHE A 346 -18.77 -6.79 -2.44
N LYS A 347 -17.93 -6.19 -3.30
CA LYS A 347 -17.88 -4.74 -3.49
C LYS A 347 -17.77 -4.40 -4.97
N PRO A 348 -18.89 -4.27 -5.69
CA PRO A 348 -18.91 -3.65 -6.99
C PRO A 348 -18.75 -2.13 -6.88
N ASN A 349 -18.12 -1.54 -7.87
CA ASN A 349 -17.95 -0.11 -8.02
C ASN A 349 -18.11 0.25 -9.49
N GLU A 350 -18.89 1.28 -9.80
CA GLU A 350 -19.06 1.80 -11.14
C GLU A 350 -18.83 3.30 -11.17
N THR A 351 -18.08 3.74 -12.18
CA THR A 351 -17.85 5.15 -12.48
C THR A 351 -18.21 5.42 -13.94
N LEU A 352 -19.17 6.31 -14.15
CA LEU A 352 -19.56 6.80 -15.47
C LEU A 352 -19.12 8.24 -15.63
N LYS A 353 -18.48 8.57 -16.75
CA LYS A 353 -18.05 9.92 -17.07
C LYS A 353 -18.45 10.30 -18.49
N ILE A 354 -19.01 11.49 -18.66
CA ILE A 354 -19.23 12.12 -19.95
C ILE A 354 -18.28 13.31 -20.02
N ARG A 355 -17.32 13.25 -20.94
CA ARG A 355 -16.30 14.30 -21.11
C ARG A 355 -16.54 15.07 -22.41
N TYR A 356 -16.50 16.38 -22.31
CA TYR A 356 -16.42 17.29 -23.45
C TYR A 356 -15.02 17.92 -23.49
N THR A 357 -14.39 17.92 -24.67
CA THR A 357 -13.05 18.50 -24.86
C THR A 357 -13.07 19.39 -26.12
N GLY A 358 -13.46 20.63 -25.95
CA GLY A 358 -13.39 21.68 -26.96
C GLY A 358 -12.09 22.47 -26.88
N LYS A 359 -11.90 23.44 -27.77
CA LYS A 359 -10.69 24.28 -27.79
C LYS A 359 -10.55 25.14 -26.53
N SER A 360 -11.63 25.79 -26.13
CA SER A 360 -11.64 26.70 -24.97
C SER A 360 -12.34 26.15 -23.76
N THR A 361 -13.14 25.08 -23.91
CA THR A 361 -13.95 24.50 -22.85
C THR A 361 -13.67 23.03 -22.73
N LYS A 362 -13.44 22.59 -21.50
CA LYS A 362 -13.43 21.17 -21.10
C LYS A 362 -14.43 20.99 -19.99
N ALA A 363 -15.23 19.96 -20.06
CA ALA A 363 -16.21 19.63 -19.03
C ALA A 363 -16.29 18.12 -18.84
N THR A 364 -16.48 17.69 -17.62
CA THR A 364 -16.70 16.29 -17.28
C THR A 364 -17.86 16.22 -16.30
N LEU A 365 -18.91 15.52 -16.68
CA LEU A 365 -19.95 15.08 -15.78
C LEU A 365 -19.56 13.68 -15.31
N LEU A 366 -19.60 13.43 -14.02
CA LEU A 366 -19.25 12.14 -13.44
C LEU A 366 -20.29 11.65 -12.44
N GLY A 367 -20.45 10.35 -12.38
CA GLY A 367 -21.18 9.63 -11.37
C GLY A 367 -20.39 8.39 -10.95
N ASN A 368 -20.33 8.13 -9.66
CA ASN A 368 -19.74 6.92 -9.09
C ASN A 368 -20.71 6.31 -8.10
N VAL A 369 -20.78 4.99 -8.08
CA VAL A 369 -21.50 4.22 -7.07
C VAL A 369 -20.63 3.05 -6.62
N SER A 370 -20.51 2.86 -5.31
CA SER A 370 -19.86 1.72 -4.68
C SER A 370 -20.82 1.09 -3.70
N TRP A 371 -21.12 -0.16 -3.91
CA TRP A 371 -21.90 -0.96 -2.98
C TRP A 371 -20.99 -1.95 -2.28
N ARG A 372 -21.13 -2.11 -0.98
CA ARG A 372 -20.42 -3.11 -0.19
C ARG A 372 -21.43 -3.96 0.58
N ARG A 373 -21.31 -5.25 0.41
CA ARG A 373 -21.97 -6.23 1.26
C ARG A 373 -20.93 -7.16 1.87
N SER A 374 -20.88 -7.20 3.22
CA SER A 374 -20.00 -8.11 3.95
C SER A 374 -20.84 -8.91 4.93
N TRP A 375 -20.65 -10.23 4.94
CA TRP A 375 -21.38 -11.13 5.84
C TRP A 375 -20.43 -12.20 6.38
N GLY A 376 -20.63 -12.56 7.63
CA GLY A 376 -19.87 -13.61 8.30
C GLY A 376 -20.69 -14.87 8.47
N HIS A 377 -20.00 -15.95 8.80
CA HIS A 377 -20.62 -17.25 9.05
C HIS A 377 -21.08 -17.44 10.50
N ARG A 378 -20.90 -16.44 11.36
CA ARG A 378 -21.30 -16.47 12.77
C ARG A 378 -22.67 -15.81 12.97
N PRO A 379 -23.52 -16.39 13.83
CA PRO A 379 -24.86 -15.83 14.09
C PRO A 379 -24.83 -14.41 14.69
N SER A 380 -23.77 -14.06 15.43
CA SER A 380 -23.62 -12.74 16.08
C SER A 380 -23.03 -11.68 15.17
N GLN A 381 -22.63 -12.03 13.95
CA GLN A 381 -22.03 -11.07 13.02
C GLN A 381 -23.09 -10.40 12.17
N GLU A 382 -23.24 -9.09 12.36
CA GLU A 382 -24.13 -8.29 11.53
C GLU A 382 -23.66 -8.24 10.07
N THR A 383 -24.59 -8.33 9.14
CA THR A 383 -24.31 -8.10 7.73
C THR A 383 -24.16 -6.61 7.49
N ILE A 384 -23.01 -6.22 6.97
CA ILE A 384 -22.74 -4.85 6.54
C ILE A 384 -23.28 -4.69 5.12
N ASN A 385 -24.11 -3.67 4.90
CA ASN A 385 -24.68 -3.37 3.59
C ASN A 385 -24.67 -1.85 3.39
N THR A 386 -23.65 -1.33 2.70
CA THR A 386 -23.41 0.10 2.57
C THR A 386 -23.35 0.53 1.10
N PHE A 387 -23.81 1.74 0.84
CA PHE A 387 -23.74 2.40 -0.45
C PHE A 387 -23.01 3.74 -0.29
N ASP A 388 -21.96 3.92 -1.06
CA ASP A 388 -21.26 5.19 -1.23
C ASP A 388 -21.46 5.63 -2.67
N PHE A 389 -21.97 6.82 -2.89
CA PHE A 389 -22.12 7.35 -4.24
C PHE A 389 -21.72 8.81 -4.29
N SER A 390 -21.20 9.20 -5.44
CA SER A 390 -20.86 10.60 -5.70
C SER A 390 -21.24 10.97 -7.13
N TYR A 391 -21.61 12.22 -7.32
CA TYR A 391 -21.88 12.75 -8.64
C TYR A 391 -21.51 14.22 -8.67
N GLY A 392 -21.15 14.70 -9.85
CA GLY A 392 -20.78 16.10 -9.99
C GLY A 392 -20.22 16.48 -11.32
N VAL A 393 -19.67 17.67 -11.37
CA VAL A 393 -19.12 18.28 -12.56
C VAL A 393 -17.74 18.86 -12.29
N ASN A 394 -16.84 18.63 -13.23
CA ASN A 394 -15.58 19.36 -13.35
C ASN A 394 -15.62 20.14 -14.67
N ALA A 395 -15.42 21.45 -14.64
CA ALA A 395 -15.46 22.29 -15.82
C ALA A 395 -14.29 23.27 -15.82
N GLN A 396 -13.71 23.45 -17.01
CA GLN A 396 -12.68 24.43 -17.30
C GLN A 396 -13.09 25.23 -18.51
N HIS A 397 -13.00 26.56 -18.44
CA HIS A 397 -13.21 27.45 -19.57
C HIS A 397 -12.10 28.50 -19.64
N THR A 398 -11.52 28.68 -20.83
CA THR A 398 -10.47 29.68 -21.07
C THR A 398 -10.97 30.73 -22.03
N ILE A 399 -11.01 31.99 -21.60
CA ILE A 399 -11.27 33.13 -22.43
C ILE A 399 -9.94 33.58 -23.03
N ALA A 400 -9.73 33.22 -24.29
CA ALA A 400 -8.43 33.42 -24.95
C ALA A 400 -8.04 34.90 -25.07
N SER A 401 -9.01 35.82 -25.31
CA SER A 401 -8.77 37.25 -25.41
C SER A 401 -8.24 37.87 -24.11
N TRP A 402 -8.65 37.34 -22.98
CA TRP A 402 -8.23 37.80 -21.65
C TRP A 402 -7.13 36.95 -21.04
N GLN A 403 -6.77 35.83 -21.68
CA GLN A 403 -5.86 34.83 -21.14
C GLN A 403 -6.27 34.37 -19.72
N THR A 404 -7.57 34.29 -19.48
CA THR A 404 -8.18 33.96 -18.19
C THR A 404 -8.80 32.58 -18.26
N THR A 405 -8.50 31.74 -17.29
CA THR A 405 -9.04 30.37 -17.17
C THR A 405 -9.84 30.25 -15.89
N PHE A 406 -11.06 29.79 -16.02
CA PHE A 406 -11.95 29.43 -14.92
C PHE A 406 -11.97 27.91 -14.76
N ASN A 407 -11.86 27.43 -13.53
CA ASN A 407 -12.03 26.02 -13.20
C ASN A 407 -13.02 25.91 -12.06
N VAL A 408 -13.94 24.96 -12.17
CA VAL A 408 -14.89 24.60 -11.12
C VAL A 408 -14.92 23.08 -11.00
N ASP A 409 -14.89 22.61 -9.78
CA ASP A 409 -15.05 21.20 -9.40
C ASP A 409 -16.10 21.16 -8.31
N ALA A 410 -17.26 20.58 -8.60
CA ALA A 410 -18.38 20.47 -7.67
C ALA A 410 -18.81 19.00 -7.59
N LEU A 411 -18.67 18.40 -6.40
CA LEU A 411 -18.95 17.00 -6.13
C LEU A 411 -19.89 16.87 -4.92
N MET A 412 -20.93 16.10 -5.12
CA MET A 412 -21.79 15.61 -4.03
C MET A 412 -21.35 14.20 -3.65
N TYR A 413 -20.97 14.01 -2.42
CA TYR A 413 -20.69 12.71 -1.80
C TYR A 413 -21.86 12.32 -0.92
N SER A 414 -22.25 11.05 -0.98
CA SER A 414 -23.38 10.53 -0.21
C SER A 414 -23.06 9.14 0.29
N ARG A 415 -23.39 8.87 1.55
CA ARG A 415 -23.21 7.58 2.20
C ARG A 415 -24.52 7.11 2.79
N ARG A 416 -24.80 5.80 2.65
CA ARG A 416 -26.04 5.14 3.15
C ARG A 416 -25.74 3.74 3.66
N GLY A 417 -26.59 3.28 4.59
CA GLY A 417 -26.52 1.91 5.10
C GLY A 417 -25.50 1.68 6.21
N TYR A 418 -24.91 2.74 6.73
CA TYR A 418 -23.99 2.63 7.87
C TYR A 418 -24.78 2.60 9.19
N SER A 419 -24.32 1.83 10.16
CA SER A 419 -24.96 1.69 11.49
C SER A 419 -25.00 2.99 12.28
N SER A 420 -24.02 3.89 12.07
CA SER A 420 -24.00 5.22 12.69
C SER A 420 -24.70 6.25 11.78
N SER A 421 -25.67 6.98 12.34
CA SER A 421 -26.38 8.03 11.61
C SER A 421 -25.46 9.17 11.13
N ILE A 422 -24.39 9.46 11.88
CA ILE A 422 -23.38 10.47 11.53
C ILE A 422 -22.66 10.13 10.21
N MET A 423 -22.55 8.83 9.89
CA MET A 423 -21.93 8.35 8.65
C MET A 423 -22.88 8.46 7.45
N ASN A 424 -24.21 8.44 7.67
CA ASN A 424 -25.21 8.48 6.61
C ASN A 424 -25.53 9.92 6.20
N ARG A 425 -24.59 10.60 5.55
CA ARG A 425 -24.69 12.03 5.23
C ARG A 425 -24.36 12.35 3.80
N ASN A 426 -24.70 13.57 3.40
CA ASN A 426 -24.32 14.18 2.15
C ASN A 426 -23.28 15.28 2.39
N GLU A 427 -22.30 15.38 1.51
CA GLU A 427 -21.24 16.38 1.57
C GLU A 427 -21.09 17.00 0.18
N CYS A 428 -21.40 18.30 0.05
CA CYS A 428 -21.24 19.04 -1.21
C CYS A 428 -19.92 19.79 -1.17
N VAL A 429 -18.89 19.25 -1.82
CA VAL A 429 -17.56 19.87 -1.89
C VAL A 429 -17.45 20.66 -3.19
N VAL A 430 -17.24 21.96 -3.09
CA VAL A 430 -17.04 22.83 -4.24
C VAL A 430 -15.70 23.52 -4.15
N ASN A 431 -14.91 23.36 -5.20
CA ASN A 431 -13.64 24.05 -5.41
C ASN A 431 -13.75 24.89 -6.68
N ALA A 432 -13.22 26.10 -6.66
CA ALA A 432 -13.18 26.95 -7.84
C ALA A 432 -11.86 27.71 -7.88
N ASN A 433 -11.38 27.97 -9.07
CA ASN A 433 -10.27 28.90 -9.25
C ASN A 433 -10.37 29.69 -10.54
N ILE A 434 -9.79 30.88 -10.48
CA ILE A 434 -9.60 31.76 -11.62
C ILE A 434 -8.10 31.99 -11.76
N SER A 435 -7.56 31.77 -12.94
CA SER A 435 -6.16 32.05 -13.25
C SER A 435 -6.05 32.97 -14.47
N GLN A 436 -5.18 33.95 -14.37
CA GLN A 436 -4.93 34.91 -15.46
C GLN A 436 -3.43 34.97 -15.75
N ALA A 437 -3.09 34.81 -17.01
CA ALA A 437 -1.74 35.01 -17.50
C ALA A 437 -1.53 36.48 -17.87
N LEU A 438 -0.50 37.08 -17.33
CA LEU A 438 -0.09 38.47 -17.50
C LEU A 438 1.35 38.52 -18.05
N LEU A 439 1.76 39.72 -18.52
CA LEU A 439 3.12 39.96 -19.01
C LEU A 439 3.55 38.94 -20.09
N HIS A 440 2.66 38.70 -21.07
CA HIS A 440 2.88 37.73 -22.16
C HIS A 440 3.16 36.32 -21.64
N GLY A 441 2.45 35.90 -20.57
CA GLY A 441 2.59 34.57 -19.96
C GLY A 441 3.73 34.41 -18.96
N LYS A 442 4.49 35.49 -18.67
CA LYS A 442 5.56 35.43 -17.66
C LYS A 442 5.04 35.45 -16.23
N LEU A 443 3.90 36.07 -15.97
CA LEU A 443 3.27 36.12 -14.66
C LEU A 443 1.88 35.46 -14.73
N THR A 444 1.65 34.49 -13.86
CA THR A 444 0.31 33.90 -13.68
C THR A 444 -0.19 34.23 -12.29
N LEU A 445 -1.33 34.90 -12.22
CA LEU A 445 -2.07 35.09 -10.97
C LEU A 445 -3.20 34.07 -10.93
N LYS A 446 -3.37 33.39 -9.79
CA LYS A 446 -4.44 32.41 -9.56
C LYS A 446 -5.09 32.68 -8.21
N LEU A 447 -6.38 32.91 -8.21
CA LEU A 447 -7.21 32.92 -7.01
C LEU A 447 -7.91 31.57 -6.90
N GLU A 448 -7.75 30.88 -5.79
CA GLU A 448 -8.29 29.54 -5.55
C GLU A 448 -9.13 29.53 -4.26
N GLY A 449 -10.36 29.02 -4.35
CA GLY A 449 -11.21 28.67 -3.22
C GLY A 449 -11.35 27.15 -3.14
N ARG A 450 -11.09 26.60 -1.97
CA ARG A 450 -11.20 25.17 -1.65
C ARG A 450 -12.29 24.95 -0.64
N ASP A 451 -13.10 23.92 -0.89
CA ASP A 451 -14.24 23.53 -0.06
C ASP A 451 -15.06 24.75 0.39
N ILE A 452 -15.53 25.51 -0.61
CA ILE A 452 -16.18 26.84 -0.42
C ILE A 452 -17.35 26.77 0.58
N PHE A 453 -18.02 25.63 0.65
CA PHE A 453 -19.13 25.40 1.58
C PHE A 453 -18.71 24.76 2.90
N ASN A 454 -17.42 24.48 3.12
CA ASN A 454 -16.87 23.88 4.34
C ASN A 454 -17.59 22.58 4.72
N GLN A 455 -17.77 21.68 3.76
CA GLN A 455 -18.50 20.42 3.98
C GLN A 455 -17.62 19.18 3.91
N GLN A 456 -16.33 19.31 3.61
CA GLN A 456 -15.42 18.19 3.54
C GLN A 456 -15.25 17.53 4.91
N SER A 457 -15.45 16.22 4.97
CA SER A 457 -15.27 15.46 6.21
C SER A 457 -13.81 15.28 6.57
N ALA A 458 -13.48 15.54 7.82
CA ALA A 458 -12.19 15.21 8.45
C ALA A 458 -12.14 13.76 8.95
N THR A 459 -13.24 13.01 8.86
CA THR A 459 -13.37 11.66 9.39
C THR A 459 -13.42 10.66 8.25
N SER A 460 -12.56 9.65 8.31
CA SER A 460 -12.61 8.48 7.45
C SER A 460 -13.09 7.25 8.24
N TYR A 461 -13.77 6.36 7.54
CA TYR A 461 -14.33 5.17 8.13
C TYR A 461 -13.84 3.92 7.39
N GLU A 462 -13.36 2.96 8.15
CA GLU A 462 -13.04 1.63 7.65
C GLU A 462 -13.92 0.61 8.35
N VAL A 463 -14.58 -0.24 7.57
CA VAL A 463 -15.43 -1.31 8.08
C VAL A 463 -14.92 -2.62 7.51
N ASN A 464 -14.57 -3.56 8.37
CA ASN A 464 -14.06 -4.88 7.98
C ASN A 464 -14.67 -5.98 8.85
N ALA A 465 -14.19 -7.22 8.69
CA ALA A 465 -14.65 -8.37 9.45
C ALA A 465 -14.42 -8.28 10.96
N GLN A 466 -13.45 -7.49 11.38
CA GLN A 466 -13.05 -7.34 12.78
C GLN A 466 -13.84 -6.23 13.48
N GLY A 467 -14.40 -5.28 12.71
CA GLY A 467 -15.16 -4.18 13.26
C GLY A 467 -15.15 -2.92 12.39
N ARG A 468 -15.45 -1.81 13.03
CA ARG A 468 -15.42 -0.47 12.46
C ARG A 468 -14.28 0.32 13.06
N THR A 469 -13.48 0.94 12.22
CA THR A 469 -12.48 1.94 12.62
C THR A 469 -12.91 3.30 12.14
N GLU A 470 -12.95 4.25 13.03
CA GLU A 470 -13.16 5.66 12.74
C GLU A 470 -11.83 6.39 12.96
N SER A 471 -11.36 7.06 11.91
CA SER A 471 -10.12 7.82 11.96
C SER A 471 -10.42 9.28 11.68
N TRP A 472 -10.09 10.13 12.62
CA TRP A 472 -10.19 11.57 12.46
C TRP A 472 -8.81 12.13 12.14
N HIS A 473 -8.74 12.97 11.09
CA HIS A 473 -7.52 13.65 10.69
C HIS A 473 -7.76 15.17 10.72
N ARG A 474 -6.80 15.92 11.23
CA ARG A 474 -6.85 17.36 11.10
C ARG A 474 -6.60 17.73 9.66
N ILE A 475 -7.63 18.19 8.96
CA ILE A 475 -7.53 18.70 7.59
C ILE A 475 -7.48 20.24 7.65
N LEU A 476 -6.93 20.85 6.59
CA LEU A 476 -7.11 22.28 6.37
C LEU A 476 -8.59 22.53 6.10
N PRO A 477 -9.25 23.41 6.85
CA PRO A 477 -10.62 23.79 6.56
C PRO A 477 -10.69 24.48 5.19
N ASN A 478 -11.88 24.92 4.81
CA ASN A 478 -12.06 25.76 3.63
C ASN A 478 -11.11 26.96 3.65
N TYR A 479 -10.54 27.29 2.51
CA TYR A 479 -9.64 28.44 2.39
C TYR A 479 -9.74 29.11 1.05
N ILE A 480 -9.33 30.37 1.01
CA ILE A 480 -9.09 31.12 -0.22
C ILE A 480 -7.59 31.45 -0.27
N MET A 481 -6.95 31.20 -1.41
CA MET A 481 -5.52 31.41 -1.59
C MET A 481 -5.26 32.17 -2.89
N LEU A 482 -4.37 33.14 -2.82
CA LEU A 482 -3.83 33.85 -3.98
C LEU A 482 -2.43 33.33 -4.28
N HIS A 483 -2.24 32.88 -5.53
CA HIS A 483 -0.94 32.45 -6.04
C HIS A 483 -0.43 33.46 -7.06
N ALA A 484 0.86 33.77 -7.01
CA ALA A 484 1.56 34.52 -8.04
C ALA A 484 2.78 33.70 -8.48
N VAL A 485 2.79 33.29 -9.74
CA VAL A 485 3.88 32.50 -10.32
C VAL A 485 4.54 33.30 -11.42
N TYR A 486 5.80 33.63 -11.25
CA TYR A 486 6.60 34.33 -12.25
C TYR A 486 7.66 33.40 -12.85
N HIS A 487 7.65 33.28 -14.18
CA HIS A 487 8.58 32.46 -14.94
C HIS A 487 9.79 33.28 -15.39
N PHE A 488 10.95 33.01 -14.79
CA PHE A 488 12.21 33.61 -15.18
C PHE A 488 12.84 32.78 -16.32
N ASN A 489 12.70 33.25 -17.57
CA ASN A 489 13.45 32.66 -18.67
C ASN A 489 14.79 33.41 -18.84
N ARG A 490 15.87 32.85 -18.33
CA ARG A 490 17.23 33.31 -18.62
C ARG A 490 17.78 32.39 -19.72
N ASN A 491 17.71 32.82 -20.98
CA ASN A 491 18.50 32.19 -22.02
C ASN A 491 19.98 32.46 -21.70
N PRO A 492 20.85 31.44 -21.54
CA PRO A 492 22.27 31.69 -21.53
C PRO A 492 22.60 32.33 -22.87
N LYS A 493 23.14 33.55 -22.85
CA LYS A 493 23.79 34.13 -24.04
C LYS A 493 24.97 33.24 -24.36
N ASN A 494 24.97 32.62 -25.57
CA ASN A 494 26.18 32.01 -26.15
C ASN A 494 27.31 32.97 -26.18
#